data_01a34d811a04918256f4b4ecdbb80ada
#
_entry.id   01a34d811a04918256f4b4ecdbb80ada
#
_cell.length_a   1.000
_cell.length_b   1.000
_cell.length_c   1.000
_cell.angle_alpha   90.00
_cell.angle_beta   90.00
_cell.angle_gamma   90.00
#
_symmetry.space_group_name_H-M   'P 1'
#
loop_
_entity.id
_entity.type
_entity.pdbx_description
1 polymer ?
#
loop_
_entity_poly.entity_id
_entity_poly.type
_entity_poly.pdbx_seq_one_letter_code
_entity_poly.pdbx_strand_id
1 'polypeptide(L)'
;SFIKRRTMRKTYFYAKKKHVSNRFLQFMARRNNVIVMDLHNELKESIQKMAEVLKRGRNIIIFPEGTRTKDGMIGDFKKTFAILSAELNVPIVPVAISGAFEALPTGKHLPKLFSKINVKFLQPVYPTGHTYESLSEVVKSRIKHSLKIV
;
A
#
# COMPACT_ATOMS: atom_id res chain seq x y z
N SER A 1 9.55 -3.16 15.88
CA SER A 1 9.46 -2.67 14.49
C SER A 1 9.31 -3.86 13.56
N PHE A 2 8.22 -3.94 12.80
CA PHE A 2 7.93 -5.04 11.86
C PHE A 2 8.88 -5.08 10.65
N ILE A 3 9.53 -3.98 10.35
CA ILE A 3 10.47 -3.83 9.23
C ILE A 3 11.81 -3.32 9.75
N LYS A 4 12.91 -3.97 9.35
CA LYS A 4 14.27 -3.53 9.75
C LYS A 4 14.52 -2.09 9.29
N ARG A 5 15.19 -1.28 10.12
CA ARG A 5 15.48 0.14 9.86
C ARG A 5 16.15 0.41 8.50
N ARG A 6 17.02 -0.52 8.05
CA ARG A 6 17.68 -0.46 6.73
C ARG A 6 16.66 -0.59 5.59
N THR A 7 15.64 -1.44 5.73
CA THR A 7 14.57 -1.63 4.75
C THR A 7 13.64 -0.41 4.72
N MET A 8 13.29 0.16 5.89
CA MET A 8 12.47 1.36 5.97
C MET A 8 13.08 2.55 5.22
N ARG A 9 14.39 2.76 5.29
CA ARG A 9 15.09 3.82 4.54
C ARG A 9 14.99 3.66 3.02
N LYS A 10 14.73 2.45 2.53
CA LYS A 10 14.56 2.11 1.12
C LYS A 10 13.11 1.98 0.70
N THR A 11 12.17 2.24 1.60
CA THR A 11 10.73 2.04 1.37
C THR A 11 10.03 3.38 1.24
N TYR A 12 9.26 3.52 0.19
CA TYR A 12 8.46 4.70 -0.12
C TYR A 12 6.99 4.41 0.12
N PHE A 13 6.29 5.38 0.70
CA PHE A 13 4.86 5.35 0.91
C PHE A 13 4.17 6.18 -0.16
N TYR A 14 3.03 5.72 -0.59
CA TYR A 14 2.21 6.37 -1.59
C TYR A 14 1.01 7.05 -0.94
N ALA A 15 0.87 8.36 -1.08
CA ALA A 15 -0.23 9.12 -0.49
C ALA A 15 -0.91 10.05 -1.50
N LYS A 16 -2.24 10.15 -1.44
CA LYS A 16 -3.00 11.11 -2.23
C LYS A 16 -2.74 12.54 -1.74
N LYS A 17 -2.60 13.50 -2.65
CA LYS A 17 -2.40 14.94 -2.37
C LYS A 17 -3.45 15.50 -1.40
N LYS A 18 -4.72 15.04 -1.49
CA LYS A 18 -5.78 15.41 -0.56
C LYS A 18 -5.42 15.20 0.92
N HIS A 19 -4.58 14.20 1.23
CA HIS A 19 -4.16 13.89 2.59
C HIS A 19 -2.87 14.62 3.01
N VAL A 20 -2.24 15.37 2.11
CA VAL A 20 -0.97 16.10 2.32
C VAL A 20 -1.13 17.56 1.89
N SER A 21 -2.26 18.19 2.25
CA SER A 21 -2.61 19.54 1.82
C SER A 21 -1.86 20.66 2.57
N ASN A 22 -1.39 20.38 3.78
CA ASN A 22 -0.71 21.35 4.63
C ASN A 22 0.82 21.35 4.37
N ARG A 23 1.47 22.53 4.39
CA ARG A 23 2.93 22.68 4.17
C ARG A 23 3.77 21.84 5.14
N PHE A 24 3.33 21.70 6.40
CA PHE A 24 3.97 20.86 7.39
C PHE A 24 3.89 19.37 7.02
N LEU A 25 2.73 18.90 6.58
CA LEU A 25 2.56 17.51 6.11
C LEU A 25 3.37 17.25 4.83
N GLN A 26 3.50 18.22 3.93
CA GLN A 26 4.36 18.11 2.75
C GLN A 26 5.84 18.01 3.12
N PHE A 27 6.30 18.80 4.07
CA PHE A 27 7.66 18.70 4.61
C PHE A 27 7.91 17.33 5.25
N MET A 28 6.99 16.87 6.10
CA MET A 28 7.05 15.54 6.72
C MET A 28 7.01 14.41 5.67
N ALA A 29 6.20 14.55 4.65
CA ALA A 29 6.11 13.59 3.55
C ALA A 29 7.45 13.44 2.82
N ARG A 30 8.10 14.55 2.48
CA ARG A 30 9.43 14.56 1.84
C ARG A 30 10.50 13.90 2.72
N ARG A 31 10.46 14.15 4.03
CA ARG A 31 11.42 13.58 4.99
C ARG A 31 11.23 12.08 5.21
N ASN A 32 10.01 11.55 5.01
CA ASN A 32 9.64 10.16 5.31
C ASN A 32 9.42 9.29 4.05
N ASN A 33 10.05 9.63 2.93
CA ASN A 33 9.92 8.86 1.67
C ASN A 33 8.46 8.69 1.22
N VAL A 34 7.62 9.74 1.35
CA VAL A 34 6.24 9.70 0.86
C VAL A 34 6.18 10.31 -0.53
N ILE A 35 5.69 9.53 -1.49
CA ILE A 35 5.35 10.01 -2.84
C ILE A 35 3.93 10.58 -2.77
N VAL A 36 3.82 11.89 -2.89
CA VAL A 36 2.52 12.59 -2.92
C VAL A 36 2.02 12.63 -4.36
N MET A 37 0.75 12.27 -4.56
CA MET A 37 0.13 12.19 -5.88
C MET A 37 -1.15 12.99 -6.02
N ASP A 38 -1.33 13.54 -7.21
CA ASP A 38 -2.58 14.07 -7.71
C ASP A 38 -3.23 13.07 -8.68
N LEU A 39 -4.23 12.32 -8.19
CA LEU A 39 -4.88 11.28 -8.98
C LEU A 39 -5.81 11.81 -10.08
N HIS A 40 -6.15 13.11 -10.04
CA HIS A 40 -7.09 13.67 -11.01
C HIS A 40 -6.43 14.13 -12.30
N ASN A 41 -5.18 14.59 -12.25
CA ASN A 41 -4.49 15.16 -13.40
C ASN A 41 -3.21 14.44 -13.83
N GLU A 42 -2.65 13.52 -13.00
CA GLU A 42 -1.28 13.04 -13.17
C GLU A 42 -1.11 11.53 -12.92
N LEU A 43 -2.12 10.70 -13.27
CA LEU A 43 -2.03 9.24 -13.05
C LEU A 43 -0.80 8.64 -13.75
N LYS A 44 -0.53 9.05 -15.00
CA LYS A 44 0.61 8.57 -15.80
C LYS A 44 1.94 8.94 -15.14
N GLU A 45 2.11 10.21 -14.76
CA GLU A 45 3.32 10.69 -14.08
C GLU A 45 3.55 9.97 -12.74
N SER A 46 2.48 9.69 -12.06
CA SER A 46 2.51 8.97 -10.79
C SER A 46 2.98 7.53 -10.92
N ILE A 47 2.51 6.83 -11.95
CA ILE A 47 2.97 5.46 -12.26
C ILE A 47 4.44 5.51 -12.68
N GLN A 48 4.85 6.51 -13.46
CA GLN A 48 6.26 6.70 -13.85
C GLN A 48 7.16 6.91 -12.64
N LYS A 49 6.80 7.78 -11.70
CA LYS A 49 7.55 8.00 -10.45
C LYS A 49 7.67 6.72 -9.60
N MET A 50 6.60 5.93 -9.52
CA MET A 50 6.66 4.64 -8.83
C MET A 50 7.60 3.66 -9.56
N ALA A 51 7.51 3.59 -10.88
CA ALA A 51 8.40 2.74 -11.68
C ALA A 51 9.88 3.13 -11.50
N GLU A 52 10.20 4.42 -11.49
CA GLU A 52 11.58 4.90 -11.24
C GLU A 52 12.10 4.49 -9.85
N VAL A 53 11.26 4.58 -8.81
CA VAL A 53 11.62 4.16 -7.46
C VAL A 53 11.93 2.66 -7.42
N LEU A 54 11.11 1.83 -8.06
CA LEU A 54 11.31 0.38 -8.15
C LEU A 54 12.57 0.03 -8.97
N LYS A 55 12.80 0.68 -10.12
CA LYS A 55 14.00 0.50 -10.95
C LYS A 55 15.30 0.83 -10.20
N ARG A 56 15.25 1.74 -9.22
CA ARG A 56 16.38 2.07 -8.32
C ARG A 56 16.56 1.05 -7.18
N GLY A 57 15.90 -0.11 -7.22
CA GLY A 57 15.97 -1.14 -6.17
C GLY A 57 15.38 -0.70 -4.83
N ARG A 58 14.40 0.22 -4.86
CA ARG A 58 13.66 0.67 -3.67
C ARG A 58 12.33 -0.07 -3.58
N ASN A 59 11.73 -0.06 -2.40
CA ASN A 59 10.43 -0.67 -2.15
C ASN A 59 9.34 0.39 -2.16
N ILE A 60 8.13 0.00 -2.56
CA ILE A 60 6.94 0.85 -2.45
C ILE A 60 5.87 0.10 -1.65
N ILE A 61 5.23 0.79 -0.71
CA ILE A 61 4.02 0.31 -0.05
C ILE A 61 2.83 0.94 -0.74
N ILE A 62 1.93 0.09 -1.23
CA ILE A 62 0.70 0.49 -1.90
C ILE A 62 -0.47 -0.11 -1.14
N PHE A 63 -1.48 0.71 -0.81
CA PHE A 63 -2.78 0.26 -0.34
C PHE A 63 -3.70 0.14 -1.56
N PRO A 64 -3.96 -1.08 -2.06
CA PRO A 64 -4.58 -1.26 -3.38
C PRO A 64 -6.04 -0.81 -3.45
N GLU A 65 -6.74 -0.76 -2.33
CA GLU A 65 -8.10 -0.21 -2.24
C GLU A 65 -8.14 1.30 -2.51
N GLY A 66 -7.05 2.01 -2.22
CA GLY A 66 -6.91 3.45 -2.44
C GLY A 66 -7.80 4.32 -1.54
N THR A 67 -8.49 3.73 -0.57
CA THR A 67 -9.31 4.36 0.46
C THR A 67 -9.33 3.50 1.72
N ARG A 68 -9.78 4.06 2.84
CA ARG A 68 -10.04 3.27 4.05
C ARG A 68 -11.36 2.52 3.90
N THR A 69 -11.43 1.30 4.41
CA THR A 69 -12.67 0.54 4.45
C THR A 69 -13.75 1.26 5.27
N LYS A 70 -15.02 1.09 4.90
CA LYS A 70 -16.15 1.68 5.62
C LYS A 70 -16.74 0.72 6.66
N ASP A 71 -16.56 -0.57 6.46
CA ASP A 71 -17.17 -1.67 7.21
C ASP A 71 -16.16 -2.68 7.77
N GLY A 72 -14.86 -2.43 7.59
CA GLY A 72 -13.81 -3.35 7.99
C GLY A 72 -13.52 -4.47 6.99
N MET A 73 -14.28 -4.57 5.91
CA MET A 73 -14.08 -5.59 4.88
C MET A 73 -13.08 -5.14 3.81
N ILE A 74 -12.48 -6.11 3.13
CA ILE A 74 -11.59 -5.84 2.00
C ILE A 74 -12.43 -5.44 0.79
N GLY A 75 -12.19 -4.22 0.31
CA GLY A 75 -12.79 -3.70 -0.91
C GLY A 75 -12.11 -4.19 -2.19
N ASP A 76 -12.45 -3.55 -3.32
CA ASP A 76 -11.85 -3.86 -4.59
C ASP A 76 -10.46 -3.28 -4.75
N PHE A 77 -9.57 -4.05 -5.36
CA PHE A 77 -8.19 -3.66 -5.58
C PHE A 77 -8.02 -2.95 -6.92
N LYS A 78 -7.36 -1.80 -6.90
CA LYS A 78 -6.86 -1.14 -8.11
C LYS A 78 -5.67 -1.91 -8.65
N LYS A 79 -5.61 -2.12 -9.96
CA LYS A 79 -4.59 -2.94 -10.63
C LYS A 79 -3.20 -2.30 -10.73
N THR A 80 -3.02 -1.05 -10.31
CA THR A 80 -1.75 -0.31 -10.44
C THR A 80 -0.54 -1.09 -9.91
N PHE A 81 -0.66 -1.77 -8.77
CA PHE A 81 0.43 -2.55 -8.20
C PHE A 81 0.75 -3.80 -9.03
N ALA A 82 -0.27 -4.45 -9.62
CA ALA A 82 -0.10 -5.61 -10.48
C ALA A 82 0.55 -5.24 -11.81
N ILE A 83 0.15 -4.11 -12.39
CA ILE A 83 0.78 -3.56 -13.61
C ILE A 83 2.27 -3.26 -13.34
N LEU A 84 2.58 -2.51 -12.27
CA LEU A 84 3.98 -2.20 -11.92
C LEU A 84 4.81 -3.46 -11.69
N SER A 85 4.26 -4.46 -11.01
CA SER A 85 4.93 -5.73 -10.77
C SER A 85 5.24 -6.48 -12.07
N ALA A 86 4.26 -6.60 -12.96
CA ALA A 86 4.41 -7.33 -14.21
C ALA A 86 5.36 -6.61 -15.18
N GLU A 87 5.18 -5.29 -15.38
CA GLU A 87 6.00 -4.50 -16.30
C GLU A 87 7.48 -4.40 -15.87
N LEU A 88 7.74 -4.41 -14.58
CA LEU A 88 9.10 -4.30 -14.04
C LEU A 88 9.68 -5.62 -13.55
N ASN A 89 8.92 -6.71 -13.68
CA ASN A 89 9.27 -8.04 -13.18
C ASN A 89 9.73 -8.03 -11.70
N VAL A 90 8.99 -7.29 -10.84
CA VAL A 90 9.28 -7.20 -9.41
C VAL A 90 8.24 -7.95 -8.59
N PRO A 91 8.63 -8.70 -7.53
CA PRO A 91 7.68 -9.45 -6.73
C PRO A 91 6.81 -8.52 -5.88
N ILE A 92 5.58 -8.99 -5.58
CA ILE A 92 4.67 -8.38 -4.62
C ILE A 92 4.76 -9.16 -3.32
N VAL A 93 4.96 -8.46 -2.21
CA VAL A 93 4.83 -9.04 -0.86
C VAL A 93 3.47 -8.62 -0.31
N PRO A 94 2.45 -9.51 -0.29
CA PRO A 94 1.17 -9.18 0.28
C PRO A 94 1.29 -8.99 1.80
N VAL A 95 0.59 -7.99 2.34
CA VAL A 95 0.59 -7.71 3.79
C VAL A 95 -0.84 -7.65 4.28
N ALA A 96 -1.18 -8.54 5.21
CA ALA A 96 -2.47 -8.55 5.88
C ALA A 96 -2.40 -7.70 7.16
N ILE A 97 -3.38 -6.79 7.32
CA ILE A 97 -3.49 -5.90 8.48
C ILE A 97 -4.86 -6.10 9.09
N SER A 98 -4.93 -6.54 10.36
CA SER A 98 -6.16 -6.67 11.12
C SER A 98 -6.17 -5.72 12.32
N GLY A 99 -7.37 -5.33 12.79
CA GLY A 99 -7.56 -4.40 13.91
C GLY A 99 -7.41 -2.91 13.54
N ALA A 100 -7.05 -2.59 12.30
CA ALA A 100 -6.86 -1.20 11.88
C ALA A 100 -8.19 -0.42 11.78
N PHE A 101 -9.26 -1.07 11.35
CA PHE A 101 -10.60 -0.47 11.29
C PHE A 101 -11.13 -0.20 12.69
N GLU A 102 -10.98 -1.14 13.60
CA GLU A 102 -11.40 -1.01 15.00
C GLU A 102 -10.60 0.09 15.71
N ALA A 103 -9.31 0.21 15.39
CA ALA A 103 -8.43 1.24 15.94
C ALA A 103 -8.82 2.65 15.48
N LEU A 104 -9.15 2.82 14.19
CA LEU A 104 -9.51 4.11 13.61
C LEU A 104 -10.59 3.94 12.53
N PRO A 105 -11.88 3.77 12.91
CA PRO A 105 -12.98 3.67 11.96
C PRO A 105 -13.06 4.87 11.02
N THR A 106 -13.55 4.64 9.80
CA THR A 106 -13.75 5.72 8.84
C THR A 106 -14.71 6.78 9.41
N GLY A 107 -14.33 8.06 9.30
CA GLY A 107 -15.08 9.19 9.90
C GLY A 107 -14.61 9.60 11.30
N LYS A 108 -13.78 8.79 11.97
CA LYS A 108 -13.14 9.20 13.23
C LYS A 108 -11.77 9.83 12.97
N HIS A 109 -11.39 10.80 13.81
CA HIS A 109 -10.13 11.55 13.70
C HIS A 109 -9.07 11.09 14.73
N LEU A 110 -9.52 10.48 15.84
CA LEU A 110 -8.64 10.00 16.89
C LEU A 110 -8.71 8.47 16.96
N PRO A 111 -7.58 7.79 17.04
CA PRO A 111 -7.55 6.34 17.23
C PRO A 111 -8.04 5.98 18.63
N LYS A 112 -8.66 4.81 18.75
CA LYS A 112 -9.01 4.23 20.05
C LYS A 112 -7.70 3.82 20.75
N LEU A 113 -7.54 4.24 21.99
CA LEU A 113 -6.44 3.82 22.85
C LEU A 113 -6.52 2.30 23.08
N PHE A 114 -5.35 1.66 23.12
CA PHE A 114 -5.19 0.22 23.37
C PHE A 114 -5.77 -0.72 22.30
N SER A 115 -6.01 -0.23 21.07
CA SER A 115 -6.39 -1.12 19.98
C SER A 115 -5.22 -1.97 19.51
N LYS A 116 -5.46 -3.28 19.38
CA LYS A 116 -4.45 -4.22 18.88
C LYS A 116 -4.48 -4.23 17.35
N ILE A 117 -3.36 -3.90 16.72
CA ILE A 117 -3.18 -4.01 15.27
C ILE A 117 -2.17 -5.13 15.00
N ASN A 118 -2.56 -6.10 14.18
CA ASN A 118 -1.68 -7.17 13.74
C ASN A 118 -1.28 -6.93 12.27
N VAL A 119 0.00 -7.13 11.97
CA VAL A 119 0.56 -7.00 10.61
C VAL A 119 1.28 -8.28 10.27
N LYS A 120 0.84 -8.97 9.22
CA LYS A 120 1.41 -10.24 8.77
C LYS A 120 1.90 -10.09 7.33
N PHE A 121 3.20 -10.31 7.13
CA PHE A 121 3.82 -10.40 5.80
C PHE A 121 3.63 -11.82 5.27
N LEU A 122 3.13 -11.92 4.05
CA LEU A 122 2.88 -13.20 3.38
C LEU A 122 4.00 -13.51 2.38
N GLN A 123 4.01 -14.74 1.86
CA GLN A 123 4.99 -15.15 0.84
C GLN A 123 4.87 -14.29 -0.41
N PRO A 124 6.01 -13.92 -1.03
CA PRO A 124 6.00 -13.14 -2.25
C PRO A 124 5.20 -13.81 -3.37
N VAL A 125 4.57 -12.99 -4.20
CA VAL A 125 3.91 -13.39 -5.44
C VAL A 125 4.71 -12.82 -6.59
N TYR A 126 5.16 -13.67 -7.49
CA TYR A 126 5.90 -13.28 -8.68
C TYR A 126 4.93 -13.06 -9.84
N PRO A 127 5.18 -12.09 -10.73
CA PRO A 127 4.25 -11.77 -11.82
C PRO A 127 4.25 -12.79 -12.96
N THR A 128 5.28 -13.63 -13.07
CA THR A 128 5.44 -14.61 -14.17
C THR A 128 4.25 -15.56 -14.24
N GLY A 129 3.67 -15.69 -15.43
CA GLY A 129 2.52 -16.56 -15.69
C GLY A 129 1.17 -15.97 -15.28
N HIS A 130 1.12 -14.70 -14.86
CA HIS A 130 -0.10 -14.00 -14.46
C HIS A 130 -0.44 -12.85 -15.41
N THR A 131 -1.74 -12.66 -15.68
CA THR A 131 -2.26 -11.37 -16.17
C THR A 131 -2.35 -10.38 -15.02
N TYR A 132 -2.55 -9.09 -15.29
CA TYR A 132 -2.74 -8.08 -14.24
C TYR A 132 -3.95 -8.41 -13.33
N GLU A 133 -5.01 -8.95 -13.94
CA GLU A 133 -6.23 -9.38 -13.27
C GLU A 133 -5.93 -10.56 -12.32
N SER A 134 -5.38 -11.63 -12.87
CA SER A 134 -5.08 -12.84 -12.08
C SER A 134 -4.09 -12.57 -10.97
N LEU A 135 -3.07 -11.74 -11.22
CA LEU A 135 -2.10 -11.33 -10.20
C LEU A 135 -2.78 -10.55 -9.07
N SER A 136 -3.69 -9.63 -9.40
CA SER A 136 -4.46 -8.87 -8.43
C SER A 136 -5.34 -9.77 -7.57
N GLU A 137 -6.04 -10.73 -8.20
CA GLU A 137 -6.91 -11.67 -7.49
C GLU A 137 -6.13 -12.63 -6.58
N VAL A 138 -4.99 -13.13 -7.01
CA VAL A 138 -4.12 -13.98 -6.17
C VAL A 138 -3.66 -13.22 -4.93
N VAL A 139 -3.21 -11.96 -5.08
CA VAL A 139 -2.80 -11.12 -3.95
C VAL A 139 -3.98 -10.86 -3.00
N LYS A 140 -5.15 -10.48 -3.52
CA LYS A 140 -6.38 -10.22 -2.75
C LYS A 140 -6.82 -11.47 -1.98
N SER A 141 -6.84 -12.63 -2.65
CA SER A 141 -7.22 -13.91 -2.06
C SER A 141 -6.30 -14.31 -0.91
N ARG A 142 -4.98 -14.19 -1.07
CA ARG A 142 -4.01 -14.50 0.00
C ARG A 142 -4.20 -13.61 1.23
N ILE A 143 -4.42 -12.30 1.03
CA ILE A 143 -4.68 -11.38 2.13
C ILE A 143 -5.99 -11.76 2.83
N LYS A 144 -7.07 -11.97 2.06
CA LYS A 144 -8.39 -12.34 2.58
C LYS A 144 -8.34 -13.64 3.38
N HIS A 145 -7.65 -14.66 2.88
CA HIS A 145 -7.46 -15.93 3.57
C HIS A 145 -6.72 -15.73 4.90
N SER A 146 -5.64 -14.95 4.89
CA SER A 146 -4.85 -14.68 6.09
C SER A 146 -5.61 -13.91 7.18
N LEU A 147 -6.59 -13.09 6.81
CA LEU A 147 -7.43 -12.34 7.76
C LEU A 147 -8.54 -13.20 8.39
N LYS A 148 -8.95 -14.30 7.73
CA LYS A 148 -9.94 -15.23 8.28
C LYS A 148 -9.38 -16.16 9.37
N ILE A 149 -8.06 -16.28 9.47
CA ILE A 149 -7.35 -17.17 10.39
C ILE A 149 -6.97 -16.43 11.70
N VAL A 150 -7.28 -15.17 11.80
CA VAL A 150 -7.09 -14.31 12.97
C VAL A 150 -8.43 -14.08 13.64
#